data_4f7574ae2dbaa77ace629ef2e0b5312e
#
_entry.id   4f7574ae2dbaa77ace629ef2e0b5312e
#
_cell.length_a   1.000
_cell.length_b   1.000
_cell.length_c   1.000
_cell.angle_alpha   90.00
_cell.angle_beta   90.00
_cell.angle_gamma   90.00
#
_symmetry.space_group_name_H-M   'P 1'
#
loop_
_entity.id
_entity.type
_entity.pdbx_description
1 polymer ?
#
loop_
_entity_poly.entity_id
_entity_poly.type
_entity_poly.pdbx_seq_one_letter_code
_entity_poly.pdbx_strand_id
1 'polypeptide(L)'
;MVRKVRSTDIEQQEGRIIRQGNQNPEVKIFRYITKSSFDSYSWQILEQKQKFIGQIMTSKSPVRSADDIDEAALSYAEVKALASGNPLIKEKMQLDNDVSRLKMIKANYQSQIYQMQDDISVNFPKKIAQMKALIAGLESDVETAKAIPVLTDEKGKALTEITVVGKQFHDRKEAGLAIIAACAGLKAIDTGGEIGSYGGFTLSAAYDSFASQFLLHIQGKVTRTVNVSKDSPTANINRLENAVAGIADDLAKARQQLGTVEQQLHNAMIEVKKPWPQEQELSEKLARLSELNRALDNGAEKEGRKTSDIVANADTDRPRKPSIRDRLRAAQARSAQRTAPDRTQHRKHDQSL
;
A
#
# COMPACT_ATOMS: atom_id res chain seq x y z
N MET A 1 -18.22 9.91 -32.15
CA MET A 1 -18.11 9.82 -30.67
C MET A 1 -18.91 8.59 -30.22
N VAL A 2 -18.25 7.46 -29.95
CA VAL A 2 -18.92 6.24 -29.54
C VAL A 2 -19.28 6.37 -28.06
N ARG A 3 -20.57 6.34 -27.74
CA ARG A 3 -21.08 6.45 -26.38
C ARG A 3 -20.74 5.17 -25.61
N LYS A 4 -19.93 5.28 -24.56
CA LYS A 4 -19.55 4.16 -23.69
C LYS A 4 -20.81 3.65 -22.98
N VAL A 5 -21.25 2.43 -23.29
CA VAL A 5 -22.42 1.79 -22.65
C VAL A 5 -21.95 1.16 -21.33
N ARG A 6 -22.57 1.50 -20.20
CA ARG A 6 -22.31 0.91 -18.89
C ARG A 6 -23.35 -0.17 -18.56
N SER A 7 -23.00 -1.15 -17.72
CA SER A 7 -23.96 -2.17 -17.27
C SER A 7 -25.18 -1.55 -16.59
N THR A 8 -25.00 -0.48 -15.83
CA THR A 8 -26.08 0.29 -15.20
C THR A 8 -27.03 0.94 -16.21
N ASP A 9 -26.54 1.36 -17.39
CA ASP A 9 -27.38 1.96 -18.43
C ASP A 9 -28.32 0.92 -19.01
N ILE A 10 -27.87 -0.33 -19.14
CA ILE A 10 -28.68 -1.46 -19.64
C ILE A 10 -29.77 -1.82 -18.63
N GLU A 11 -29.40 -1.97 -17.35
CA GLU A 11 -30.39 -2.26 -16.29
C GLU A 11 -31.43 -1.15 -16.16
N GLN A 12 -31.03 0.12 -16.32
CA GLN A 12 -31.97 1.24 -16.31
C GLN A 12 -32.90 1.23 -17.52
N GLN A 13 -32.39 0.85 -18.70
CA GLN A 13 -33.24 0.72 -19.90
C GLN A 13 -34.25 -0.42 -19.74
N GLU A 14 -33.82 -1.57 -19.24
CA GLU A 14 -34.70 -2.72 -18.97
C GLU A 14 -35.72 -2.38 -17.87
N GLY A 15 -35.29 -1.76 -16.78
CA GLY A 15 -36.14 -1.31 -15.70
C GLY A 15 -37.19 -0.29 -16.11
N ARG A 16 -36.97 0.50 -17.18
CA ARG A 16 -37.98 1.40 -17.75
C ARG A 16 -39.05 0.64 -18.52
N ILE A 17 -38.70 -0.48 -19.14
CA ILE A 17 -39.61 -1.31 -19.92
C ILE A 17 -40.47 -2.19 -18.98
N ILE A 18 -39.89 -2.69 -17.89
CA ILE A 18 -40.51 -3.61 -16.92
C ILE A 18 -41.23 -2.84 -15.77
N ARG A 19 -41.37 -1.53 -15.88
CA ARG A 19 -41.88 -0.66 -14.80
C ARG A 19 -43.30 -1.00 -14.39
N GLN A 20 -43.65 -0.80 -13.13
CA GLN A 20 -45.02 -0.86 -12.62
C GLN A 20 -45.92 0.04 -13.48
N GLY A 21 -47.01 -0.53 -14.02
CA GLY A 21 -47.91 0.13 -14.96
C GLY A 21 -47.83 -0.38 -16.39
N ASN A 22 -46.90 -1.28 -16.71
CA ASN A 22 -46.91 -1.98 -17.96
C ASN A 22 -48.11 -2.99 -17.98
N GLN A 23 -49.04 -2.78 -18.90
CA GLN A 23 -50.24 -3.62 -19.01
C GLN A 23 -49.97 -4.96 -19.74
N ASN A 24 -48.76 -5.18 -20.26
CA ASN A 24 -48.40 -6.40 -20.95
C ASN A 24 -47.88 -7.44 -19.96
N PRO A 25 -48.39 -8.67 -19.94
CA PRO A 25 -47.97 -9.72 -19.03
C PRO A 25 -46.57 -10.25 -19.33
N GLU A 26 -46.06 -10.04 -20.54
CA GLU A 26 -44.76 -10.49 -21.01
C GLU A 26 -44.07 -9.39 -21.83
N VAL A 27 -42.77 -9.18 -21.57
CA VAL A 27 -41.91 -8.25 -22.32
C VAL A 27 -40.72 -9.02 -22.87
N LYS A 28 -40.52 -8.96 -24.19
CA LYS A 28 -39.35 -9.58 -24.85
C LYS A 28 -38.38 -8.50 -25.31
N ILE A 29 -37.14 -8.59 -24.83
CA ILE A 29 -36.08 -7.66 -25.20
C ILE A 29 -35.14 -8.36 -26.17
N PHE A 30 -35.09 -7.88 -27.41
CA PHE A 30 -34.20 -8.40 -28.46
C PHE A 30 -32.98 -7.49 -28.57
N ARG A 31 -31.78 -8.09 -28.46
CA ARG A 31 -30.52 -7.40 -28.65
C ARG A 31 -29.81 -7.91 -29.89
N TYR A 32 -29.62 -7.03 -30.85
CA TYR A 32 -28.96 -7.37 -32.12
C TYR A 32 -27.50 -7.03 -32.03
N ILE A 33 -26.61 -8.01 -32.22
CA ILE A 33 -25.16 -7.88 -32.14
C ILE A 33 -24.56 -8.42 -33.44
N THR A 34 -23.72 -7.62 -34.09
CA THR A 34 -23.02 -8.04 -35.31
C THR A 34 -21.81 -8.89 -34.91
N LYS A 35 -21.68 -10.11 -35.47
CA LYS A 35 -20.52 -10.98 -35.23
C LYS A 35 -19.23 -10.29 -35.67
N SER A 36 -18.13 -10.52 -34.92
CA SER A 36 -16.81 -9.99 -35.23
C SER A 36 -16.77 -8.45 -35.30
N SER A 37 -17.63 -7.77 -34.54
CA SER A 37 -17.68 -6.32 -34.44
C SER A 37 -17.25 -5.85 -33.04
N PHE A 38 -16.93 -4.58 -32.93
CA PHE A 38 -16.66 -3.93 -31.64
C PHE A 38 -17.83 -4.06 -30.64
N ASP A 39 -19.06 -4.08 -31.15
CA ASP A 39 -20.25 -4.29 -30.33
C ASP A 39 -20.24 -5.66 -29.66
N SER A 40 -19.83 -6.71 -30.39
CA SER A 40 -19.69 -8.06 -29.83
C SER A 40 -18.67 -8.10 -28.68
N TYR A 41 -17.55 -7.43 -28.83
CA TYR A 41 -16.54 -7.31 -27.79
C TYR A 41 -17.03 -6.50 -26.57
N SER A 42 -17.68 -5.37 -26.82
CA SER A 42 -18.26 -4.54 -25.74
C SER A 42 -19.30 -5.33 -24.93
N TRP A 43 -20.11 -6.16 -25.56
CA TRP A 43 -21.06 -7.04 -24.89
C TRP A 43 -20.37 -8.12 -24.05
N GLN A 44 -19.28 -8.71 -24.52
CA GLN A 44 -18.51 -9.68 -23.72
C GLN A 44 -17.95 -9.05 -22.44
N ILE A 45 -17.39 -7.84 -22.53
CA ILE A 45 -16.92 -7.10 -21.35
C ILE A 45 -18.07 -6.81 -20.37
N LEU A 46 -19.21 -6.36 -20.88
CA LEU A 46 -20.38 -6.08 -20.05
C LEU A 46 -20.90 -7.34 -19.35
N GLU A 47 -20.93 -8.47 -20.04
CA GLU A 47 -21.33 -9.77 -19.48
C GLU A 47 -20.35 -10.22 -18.37
N GLN A 48 -19.05 -10.09 -18.59
CA GLN A 48 -18.04 -10.41 -17.58
C GLN A 48 -18.16 -9.51 -16.35
N LYS A 49 -18.35 -8.20 -16.54
CA LYS A 49 -18.58 -7.26 -15.43
C LYS A 49 -19.86 -7.58 -14.67
N GLN A 50 -20.93 -7.92 -15.36
CA GLN A 50 -22.20 -8.25 -14.72
C GLN A 50 -22.11 -9.58 -13.94
N LYS A 51 -21.38 -10.55 -14.47
CA LYS A 51 -21.08 -11.83 -13.78
C LYS A 51 -20.24 -11.58 -12.51
N PHE A 52 -19.23 -10.70 -12.59
CA PHE A 52 -18.41 -10.30 -11.47
C PHE A 52 -19.22 -9.59 -10.37
N ILE A 53 -20.04 -8.60 -10.75
CA ILE A 53 -20.95 -7.91 -9.82
C ILE A 53 -21.90 -8.92 -9.16
N GLY A 54 -22.47 -9.84 -9.93
CA GLY A 54 -23.33 -10.89 -9.43
C GLY A 54 -22.64 -11.82 -8.42
N GLN A 55 -21.38 -12.15 -8.64
CA GLN A 55 -20.57 -12.96 -7.69
C GLN A 55 -20.34 -12.25 -6.38
N ILE A 56 -19.99 -10.94 -6.41
CA ILE A 56 -19.81 -10.13 -5.21
C ILE A 56 -21.11 -9.94 -4.44
N MET A 57 -22.18 -9.56 -5.14
CA MET A 57 -23.48 -9.25 -4.52
C MET A 57 -24.19 -10.47 -3.93
N THR A 58 -24.01 -11.66 -4.50
CA THR A 58 -24.67 -12.87 -4.03
C THR A 58 -23.89 -13.65 -2.95
N SER A 59 -22.66 -13.23 -2.63
CA SER A 59 -21.78 -13.84 -1.60
C SER A 59 -21.63 -15.37 -1.69
N LYS A 60 -21.98 -15.99 -2.82
CA LYS A 60 -21.98 -17.45 -2.98
C LYS A 60 -20.59 -18.06 -3.21
N SER A 61 -19.58 -17.24 -3.40
CA SER A 61 -18.20 -17.70 -3.49
C SER A 61 -17.27 -16.54 -3.09
N PRO A 62 -16.60 -16.59 -1.92
CA PRO A 62 -15.57 -15.62 -1.59
C PRO A 62 -14.34 -15.94 -2.46
N VAL A 63 -14.28 -15.37 -3.64
CA VAL A 63 -13.08 -15.41 -4.46
C VAL A 63 -12.09 -14.42 -3.84
N ARG A 64 -10.97 -14.91 -3.32
CA ARG A 64 -9.90 -14.09 -2.70
C ARG A 64 -9.19 -13.15 -3.68
N SER A 65 -9.38 -13.33 -4.98
CA SER A 65 -8.91 -12.43 -6.04
C SER A 65 -9.97 -12.36 -7.12
N ALA A 66 -10.62 -11.23 -7.22
CA ALA A 66 -11.41 -10.89 -8.36
C ALA A 66 -10.46 -10.21 -9.36
N ASP A 67 -10.33 -10.76 -10.56
CA ASP A 67 -9.65 -10.07 -11.64
C ASP A 67 -10.51 -8.84 -12.00
N ASP A 68 -10.11 -7.69 -11.48
CA ASP A 68 -10.67 -6.42 -11.90
C ASP A 68 -10.27 -6.25 -13.37
N ILE A 69 -11.27 -6.23 -14.22
CA ILE A 69 -11.06 -5.98 -15.65
C ILE A 69 -10.80 -4.49 -15.74
N ASP A 70 -9.53 -4.13 -15.62
CA ASP A 70 -9.06 -2.78 -15.91
C ASP A 70 -9.63 -2.36 -17.25
N GLU A 71 -10.31 -1.22 -17.25
CA GLU A 71 -10.78 -0.56 -18.46
C GLU A 71 -9.58 -0.03 -19.24
N ALA A 72 -8.71 -0.92 -19.72
CA ALA A 72 -7.71 -0.54 -20.70
C ALA A 72 -8.45 0.04 -21.89
N ALA A 73 -8.34 1.34 -22.07
CA ALA A 73 -8.92 2.03 -23.22
C ALA A 73 -8.25 1.46 -24.47
N LEU A 74 -9.01 0.62 -25.19
CA LEU A 74 -8.55 0.06 -26.45
C LEU A 74 -8.15 1.19 -27.39
N SER A 75 -6.94 1.10 -27.94
CA SER A 75 -6.53 2.02 -28.99
C SER A 75 -7.42 1.85 -30.23
N TYR A 76 -7.53 2.91 -31.04
CA TYR A 76 -8.30 2.84 -32.30
C TYR A 76 -7.87 1.67 -33.21
N ALA A 77 -6.57 1.35 -33.21
CA ALA A 77 -6.01 0.24 -33.96
C ALA A 77 -6.51 -1.13 -33.46
N GLU A 78 -6.62 -1.30 -32.14
CA GLU A 78 -7.13 -2.51 -31.49
C GLU A 78 -8.63 -2.72 -31.76
N VAL A 79 -9.41 -1.63 -31.69
CA VAL A 79 -10.82 -1.63 -32.06
C VAL A 79 -11.03 -2.06 -33.52
N LYS A 80 -10.23 -1.51 -34.44
CA LYS A 80 -10.27 -1.85 -35.86
C LYS A 80 -9.90 -3.31 -36.12
N ALA A 81 -8.99 -3.81 -35.35
CA ALA A 81 -8.48 -5.18 -35.46
C ALA A 81 -9.44 -6.23 -34.91
N LEU A 82 -10.12 -5.93 -33.80
CA LEU A 82 -11.24 -6.74 -33.28
C LEU A 82 -12.41 -6.77 -34.27
N ALA A 83 -12.68 -5.65 -34.95
CA ALA A 83 -13.68 -5.56 -35.99
C ALA A 83 -13.31 -6.39 -37.25
N SER A 84 -12.01 -6.60 -37.51
CA SER A 84 -11.53 -7.44 -38.61
C SER A 84 -11.62 -8.94 -38.34
N GLY A 85 -11.88 -9.32 -37.06
CA GLY A 85 -12.04 -10.74 -36.69
C GLY A 85 -10.71 -11.53 -36.63
N ASN A 86 -9.56 -10.87 -36.62
CA ASN A 86 -8.25 -11.52 -36.60
C ASN A 86 -7.93 -12.09 -35.21
N PRO A 87 -7.85 -13.43 -35.03
CA PRO A 87 -7.62 -14.08 -33.74
C PRO A 87 -6.26 -13.71 -33.10
N LEU A 88 -5.24 -13.40 -33.92
CA LEU A 88 -3.89 -13.04 -33.45
C LEU A 88 -3.89 -11.75 -32.62
N ILE A 89 -4.82 -10.84 -32.90
CA ILE A 89 -4.89 -9.57 -32.20
C ILE A 89 -5.55 -9.75 -30.84
N LYS A 90 -6.55 -10.64 -30.75
CA LYS A 90 -7.14 -11.01 -29.46
C LYS A 90 -6.08 -11.67 -28.55
N GLU A 91 -5.28 -12.59 -29.12
CA GLU A 91 -4.18 -13.25 -28.40
C GLU A 91 -3.13 -12.21 -27.94
N LYS A 92 -2.76 -11.28 -28.81
CA LYS A 92 -1.82 -10.19 -28.45
C LYS A 92 -2.31 -9.37 -27.28
N MET A 93 -3.59 -8.94 -27.29
CA MET A 93 -4.16 -8.14 -26.19
C MET A 93 -4.17 -8.89 -24.87
N GLN A 94 -4.51 -10.18 -24.88
CA GLN A 94 -4.44 -11.00 -23.66
C GLN A 94 -3.03 -11.11 -23.14
N LEU A 95 -2.04 -11.32 -24.03
CA LEU A 95 -0.63 -11.40 -23.66
C LEU A 95 -0.09 -10.04 -23.17
N ASP A 96 -0.48 -8.92 -23.78
CA ASP A 96 -0.09 -7.57 -23.33
C ASP A 96 -0.58 -7.31 -21.89
N ASN A 97 -1.81 -7.67 -21.57
CA ASN A 97 -2.38 -7.55 -20.22
C ASN A 97 -1.64 -8.46 -19.24
N ASP A 98 -1.40 -9.73 -19.60
CA ASP A 98 -0.68 -10.67 -18.77
C ASP A 98 0.76 -10.22 -18.49
N VAL A 99 1.47 -9.76 -19.53
CA VAL A 99 2.83 -9.23 -19.41
C VAL A 99 2.86 -7.99 -18.53
N SER A 100 1.90 -7.09 -18.68
CA SER A 100 1.79 -5.89 -17.85
C SER A 100 1.55 -6.24 -16.37
N ARG A 101 0.65 -7.20 -16.11
CA ARG A 101 0.39 -7.75 -14.78
C ARG A 101 1.65 -8.39 -14.16
N LEU A 102 2.32 -9.26 -14.91
CA LEU A 102 3.55 -9.93 -14.45
C LEU A 102 4.68 -8.93 -14.19
N LYS A 103 4.84 -7.89 -15.01
CA LYS A 103 5.81 -6.81 -14.77
C LYS A 103 5.51 -6.05 -13.49
N MET A 104 4.24 -5.77 -13.20
CA MET A 104 3.84 -5.13 -11.95
C MET A 104 4.15 -6.02 -10.73
N ILE A 105 3.82 -7.31 -10.80
CA ILE A 105 4.14 -8.28 -9.73
C ILE A 105 5.66 -8.37 -9.53
N LYS A 106 6.44 -8.41 -10.62
CA LYS A 106 7.92 -8.41 -10.55
C LYS A 106 8.46 -7.14 -9.88
N ALA A 107 7.93 -5.98 -10.23
CA ALA A 107 8.32 -4.70 -9.61
C ALA A 107 8.02 -4.70 -8.11
N ASN A 108 6.85 -5.19 -7.70
CA ASN A 108 6.49 -5.32 -6.29
C ASN A 108 7.41 -6.31 -5.56
N TYR A 109 7.71 -7.45 -6.17
CA TYR A 109 8.67 -8.42 -5.62
C TYR A 109 10.06 -7.81 -5.46
N GLN A 110 10.56 -7.08 -6.47
CA GLN A 110 11.84 -6.38 -6.38
C GLN A 110 11.86 -5.35 -5.24
N SER A 111 10.76 -4.60 -5.07
CA SER A 111 10.63 -3.65 -3.97
C SER A 111 10.70 -4.35 -2.60
N GLN A 112 10.05 -5.51 -2.44
CA GLN A 112 10.13 -6.31 -1.21
C GLN A 112 11.55 -6.84 -0.97
N ILE A 113 12.25 -7.28 -2.03
CA ILE A 113 13.64 -7.70 -1.92
C ILE A 113 14.55 -6.54 -1.47
N TYR A 114 14.37 -5.33 -2.01
CA TYR A 114 15.13 -4.17 -1.56
C TYR A 114 14.86 -3.82 -0.09
N GLN A 115 13.60 -3.82 0.34
CA GLN A 115 13.26 -3.62 1.75
C GLN A 115 13.91 -4.68 2.65
N MET A 116 13.88 -5.95 2.23
CA MET A 116 14.52 -7.04 2.97
C MET A 116 16.05 -6.90 3.01
N GLN A 117 16.69 -6.39 1.95
CA GLN A 117 18.12 -6.07 1.92
C GLN A 117 18.46 -4.94 2.92
N ASP A 118 17.63 -3.91 3.01
CA ASP A 118 17.77 -2.84 3.99
C ASP A 118 17.59 -3.37 5.41
N ASP A 119 16.61 -4.25 5.63
CA ASP A 119 16.43 -4.92 6.92
C ASP A 119 17.65 -5.75 7.30
N ILE A 120 18.23 -6.53 6.37
CA ILE A 120 19.42 -7.34 6.59
C ILE A 120 20.64 -6.46 6.90
N SER A 121 20.82 -5.35 6.19
CA SER A 121 22.02 -4.52 6.29
C SER A 121 21.98 -3.53 7.43
N VAL A 122 20.81 -3.04 7.84
CA VAL A 122 20.64 -1.95 8.81
C VAL A 122 19.79 -2.36 10.00
N ASN A 123 18.56 -2.82 9.77
CA ASN A 123 17.57 -2.98 10.84
C ASN A 123 17.87 -4.18 11.75
N PHE A 124 18.15 -5.35 11.19
CA PHE A 124 18.51 -6.52 11.99
C PHE A 124 19.80 -6.34 12.79
N PRO A 125 20.95 -5.86 12.21
CA PRO A 125 22.15 -5.61 12.97
C PRO A 125 21.94 -4.61 14.12
N LYS A 126 21.19 -3.53 13.87
CA LYS A 126 20.85 -2.54 14.91
C LYS A 126 20.03 -3.17 16.04
N LYS A 127 19.01 -3.96 15.70
CA LYS A 127 18.15 -4.64 16.67
C LYS A 127 18.94 -5.67 17.49
N ILE A 128 19.81 -6.45 16.84
CA ILE A 128 20.69 -7.43 17.50
C ILE A 128 21.66 -6.72 18.46
N ALA A 129 22.26 -5.61 18.03
CA ALA A 129 23.17 -4.83 18.91
C ALA A 129 22.43 -4.26 20.13
N GLN A 130 21.22 -3.73 19.95
CA GLN A 130 20.36 -3.25 21.05
C GLN A 130 20.01 -4.38 22.02
N MET A 131 19.63 -5.55 21.50
CA MET A 131 19.30 -6.69 22.33
C MET A 131 20.52 -7.25 23.09
N LYS A 132 21.69 -7.29 22.45
CA LYS A 132 22.93 -7.68 23.13
C LYS A 132 23.32 -6.70 24.24
N ALA A 133 23.14 -5.40 24.02
CA ALA A 133 23.35 -4.39 25.06
C ALA A 133 22.35 -4.54 26.22
N LEU A 134 21.07 -4.81 25.91
CA LEU A 134 20.05 -5.10 26.92
C LEU A 134 20.41 -6.34 27.75
N ILE A 135 20.81 -7.42 27.09
CA ILE A 135 21.20 -8.67 27.75
C ILE A 135 22.38 -8.42 28.68
N ALA A 136 23.42 -7.72 28.23
CA ALA A 136 24.58 -7.40 29.06
C ALA A 136 24.20 -6.53 30.29
N GLY A 137 23.26 -5.58 30.09
CA GLY A 137 22.70 -4.81 31.21
C GLY A 137 21.93 -5.69 32.20
N LEU A 138 21.07 -6.58 31.70
CA LEU A 138 20.31 -7.50 32.53
C LEU A 138 21.20 -8.52 33.27
N GLU A 139 22.29 -8.99 32.67
CA GLU A 139 23.25 -9.89 33.30
C GLU A 139 23.94 -9.18 34.51
N SER A 140 24.34 -7.91 34.34
CA SER A 140 24.88 -7.11 35.43
C SER A 140 23.85 -6.91 36.56
N ASP A 141 22.58 -6.65 36.19
CA ASP A 141 21.52 -6.42 37.16
C ASP A 141 21.12 -7.75 37.89
N VAL A 142 21.21 -8.90 37.22
CA VAL A 142 21.03 -10.22 37.87
C VAL A 142 22.10 -10.45 38.95
N GLU A 143 23.36 -10.12 38.65
CA GLU A 143 24.43 -10.28 39.67
C GLU A 143 24.21 -9.33 40.86
N THR A 144 23.77 -8.10 40.60
CA THR A 144 23.37 -7.14 41.65
C THR A 144 22.22 -7.68 42.50
N ALA A 145 21.18 -8.23 41.83
CA ALA A 145 20.00 -8.78 42.50
C ALA A 145 20.32 -10.02 43.37
N LYS A 146 21.23 -10.89 42.91
CA LYS A 146 21.71 -12.05 43.68
C LYS A 146 22.46 -11.68 44.96
N ALA A 147 23.07 -10.53 44.99
CA ALA A 147 23.82 -10.03 46.17
C ALA A 147 22.88 -9.53 47.29
N ILE A 148 21.56 -9.38 47.01
CA ILE A 148 20.59 -8.91 48.00
C ILE A 148 20.32 -10.04 49.03
N PRO A 149 20.60 -9.82 50.32
CA PRO A 149 20.33 -10.85 51.34
C PRO A 149 18.85 -11.03 51.60
N VAL A 150 18.42 -12.29 51.78
CA VAL A 150 17.08 -12.58 52.29
C VAL A 150 17.07 -12.41 53.79
N LEU A 151 16.40 -11.40 54.30
CA LEU A 151 16.36 -11.08 55.73
C LEU A 151 15.03 -11.56 56.32
N THR A 152 15.12 -12.22 57.50
CA THR A 152 13.94 -12.62 58.28
C THR A 152 14.15 -12.24 59.74
N ASP A 153 13.08 -11.94 60.47
CA ASP A 153 13.13 -11.74 61.91
C ASP A 153 13.17 -13.09 62.68
N GLU A 154 13.31 -13.02 63.99
CA GLU A 154 13.32 -14.21 64.88
C GLU A 154 12.03 -15.04 64.79
N LYS A 155 10.96 -14.47 64.28
CA LYS A 155 9.64 -15.09 64.08
C LYS A 155 9.40 -15.60 62.65
N GLY A 156 10.41 -15.54 61.77
CA GLY A 156 10.32 -15.94 60.38
C GLY A 156 9.58 -14.95 59.48
N LYS A 157 9.32 -13.71 59.93
CA LYS A 157 8.69 -12.67 59.09
C LYS A 157 9.74 -12.08 58.19
N ALA A 158 9.42 -11.95 56.91
CA ALA A 158 10.29 -11.35 55.90
C ALA A 158 10.54 -9.84 56.23
N LEU A 159 11.79 -9.46 56.32
CA LEU A 159 12.29 -8.10 56.48
C LEU A 159 12.74 -7.58 55.10
N THR A 160 12.96 -6.26 55.01
CA THR A 160 13.55 -5.63 53.84
C THR A 160 14.70 -4.71 54.31
N GLU A 161 15.65 -4.46 53.43
CA GLU A 161 16.68 -3.46 53.68
C GLU A 161 16.65 -2.45 52.57
N ILE A 162 16.00 -1.31 52.83
CA ILE A 162 15.80 -0.24 51.88
C ILE A 162 16.11 1.10 52.48
N THR A 163 16.77 1.94 51.71
CA THR A 163 17.05 3.33 52.11
C THR A 163 16.06 4.23 51.35
N VAL A 164 15.29 5.06 52.08
CA VAL A 164 14.36 6.05 51.50
C VAL A 164 14.63 7.39 52.15
N VAL A 165 14.86 8.43 51.34
CA VAL A 165 15.20 9.80 51.78
C VAL A 165 16.30 9.79 52.86
N GLY A 166 17.38 9.01 52.63
CA GLY A 166 18.53 8.91 53.50
C GLY A 166 18.31 8.13 54.81
N LYS A 167 17.13 7.56 55.04
CA LYS A 167 16.83 6.70 56.21
C LYS A 167 16.71 5.24 55.78
N GLN A 168 17.32 4.35 56.58
CA GLN A 168 17.24 2.91 56.37
C GLN A 168 16.00 2.32 57.09
N PHE A 169 15.31 1.44 56.43
CA PHE A 169 14.13 0.76 56.95
C PHE A 169 14.30 -0.75 56.81
N HIS A 170 13.84 -1.46 57.83
CA HIS A 170 13.86 -2.94 57.84
C HIS A 170 12.46 -3.53 57.91
N ASP A 171 11.48 -2.82 58.48
CA ASP A 171 10.06 -3.22 58.42
C ASP A 171 9.44 -2.85 57.11
N ARG A 172 8.78 -3.79 56.48
CA ARG A 172 8.15 -3.67 55.13
C ARG A 172 7.05 -2.59 55.10
N LYS A 173 6.28 -2.46 56.21
CA LYS A 173 5.19 -1.50 56.28
C LYS A 173 5.73 -0.08 56.40
N GLU A 174 6.71 0.12 57.27
CA GLU A 174 7.37 1.42 57.46
C GLU A 174 8.10 1.87 56.18
N ALA A 175 8.81 0.95 55.52
CA ALA A 175 9.47 1.19 54.26
C ALA A 175 8.45 1.62 53.15
N GLY A 176 7.32 0.92 53.06
CA GLY A 176 6.27 1.26 52.13
C GLY A 176 5.63 2.61 52.39
N LEU A 177 5.42 2.97 53.66
CA LEU A 177 4.93 4.32 54.03
C LEU A 177 5.94 5.40 53.68
N ALA A 178 7.24 5.14 53.89
CA ALA A 178 8.31 6.08 53.51
C ALA A 178 8.33 6.32 51.98
N ILE A 179 8.16 5.28 51.15
CA ILE A 179 8.06 5.43 49.71
C ILE A 179 6.85 6.30 49.34
N ILE A 180 5.66 6.04 49.93
CA ILE A 180 4.44 6.82 49.64
C ILE A 180 4.68 8.31 50.05
N ALA A 181 5.28 8.57 51.21
CA ALA A 181 5.57 9.93 51.66
C ALA A 181 6.55 10.65 50.73
N ALA A 182 7.63 9.96 50.28
CA ALA A 182 8.58 10.49 49.32
C ALA A 182 7.92 10.83 47.98
N CYS A 183 7.07 9.94 47.47
CA CYS A 183 6.27 10.19 46.23
C CYS A 183 5.36 11.40 46.38
N ALA A 184 4.68 11.54 47.52
CA ALA A 184 3.78 12.70 47.77
C ALA A 184 4.58 14.02 47.81
N GLY A 185 5.77 14.03 48.37
CA GLY A 185 6.65 15.18 48.38
C GLY A 185 7.10 15.60 46.96
N LEU A 186 7.43 14.66 46.11
CA LEU A 186 7.82 14.94 44.72
C LEU A 186 6.64 15.48 43.87
N LYS A 187 5.43 15.01 44.13
CA LYS A 187 4.23 15.53 43.42
C LYS A 187 4.05 17.03 43.70
N ALA A 188 4.30 17.47 44.92
CA ALA A 188 4.16 18.86 45.27
C ALA A 188 5.12 19.81 44.50
N ILE A 189 6.21 19.26 43.97
CA ILE A 189 7.27 20.00 43.26
C ILE A 189 7.15 19.81 41.74
N ASP A 190 6.20 18.94 41.30
CA ASP A 190 6.00 18.53 39.90
C ASP A 190 7.25 18.00 39.18
N THR A 191 8.18 17.42 39.94
CA THR A 191 9.42 16.84 39.43
C THR A 191 9.55 15.39 39.88
N GLY A 192 10.00 14.52 38.96
CA GLY A 192 10.51 13.19 39.33
C GLY A 192 11.87 13.32 39.98
N GLY A 193 12.23 12.42 40.90
CA GLY A 193 13.51 12.47 41.55
C GLY A 193 13.91 11.17 42.22
N GLU A 194 15.19 11.08 42.60
CA GLU A 194 15.71 10.00 43.39
C GLU A 194 15.12 10.03 44.79
N ILE A 195 14.65 8.90 45.27
CA ILE A 195 14.05 8.74 46.60
C ILE A 195 14.84 7.80 47.52
N GLY A 196 15.79 7.02 46.96
CA GLY A 196 16.58 6.12 47.77
C GLY A 196 17.25 4.98 46.99
N SER A 197 17.50 3.88 47.68
CA SER A 197 18.15 2.70 47.11
C SER A 197 17.65 1.40 47.74
N TYR A 198 17.72 0.31 46.96
CA TYR A 198 17.40 -1.05 47.38
C TYR A 198 18.39 -2.03 46.75
N GLY A 199 19.15 -2.74 47.58
CA GLY A 199 20.04 -3.82 47.14
C GLY A 199 21.01 -3.46 46.02
N GLY A 200 21.54 -2.21 46.02
CA GLY A 200 22.44 -1.71 44.98
C GLY A 200 21.71 -1.04 43.79
N PHE A 201 20.37 -1.09 43.71
CA PHE A 201 19.58 -0.36 42.75
C PHE A 201 19.19 1.01 43.26
N THR A 202 19.27 2.05 42.42
CA THR A 202 18.80 3.39 42.77
C THR A 202 17.28 3.45 42.54
N LEU A 203 16.55 4.03 43.48
CA LEU A 203 15.10 4.22 43.41
C LEU A 203 14.80 5.67 43.10
N SER A 204 14.04 5.90 42.03
CA SER A 204 13.50 7.21 41.71
C SER A 204 11.97 7.10 41.52
N ALA A 205 11.27 8.20 41.79
CA ALA A 205 9.82 8.23 41.64
C ALA A 205 9.39 9.36 40.69
N ALA A 206 8.32 9.13 39.95
CA ALA A 206 7.69 10.14 39.12
C ALA A 206 6.16 10.04 39.26
N TYR A 207 5.47 11.13 39.00
CA TYR A 207 4.00 11.14 38.94
C TYR A 207 3.55 11.11 37.50
N ASP A 208 2.77 10.08 37.16
CA ASP A 208 2.10 9.99 35.87
C ASP A 208 0.76 10.72 35.98
N SER A 209 0.66 11.92 35.42
CA SER A 209 -0.52 12.74 35.43
C SER A 209 -1.67 12.17 34.59
N PHE A 210 -1.34 11.42 33.54
CA PHE A 210 -2.34 10.77 32.68
C PHE A 210 -3.05 9.61 33.40
N ALA A 211 -2.26 8.73 34.01
CA ALA A 211 -2.81 7.61 34.77
C ALA A 211 -3.14 7.98 36.24
N SER A 212 -2.85 9.21 36.68
CA SER A 212 -3.07 9.70 38.05
C SER A 212 -2.42 8.82 39.13
N GLN A 213 -1.26 8.26 38.86
CA GLN A 213 -0.56 7.33 39.74
C GLN A 213 0.91 7.66 39.89
N PHE A 214 1.52 7.21 40.99
CA PHE A 214 2.97 7.29 41.15
C PHE A 214 3.64 6.06 40.56
N LEU A 215 4.75 6.31 39.85
CA LEU A 215 5.65 5.30 39.30
C LEU A 215 6.94 5.29 40.10
N LEU A 216 7.37 4.10 40.50
CA LEU A 216 8.67 3.87 41.12
C LEU A 216 9.57 3.24 40.08
N HIS A 217 10.64 3.89 39.72
CA HIS A 217 11.68 3.41 38.84
C HIS A 217 12.80 2.79 39.62
N ILE A 218 13.13 1.56 39.32
CA ILE A 218 14.23 0.78 39.87
C ILE A 218 15.38 0.85 38.86
N GLN A 219 16.37 1.62 39.11
CA GLN A 219 17.47 1.94 38.21
C GLN A 219 18.67 1.03 38.47
N GLY A 220 18.87 0.05 37.61
CA GLY A 220 20.12 -0.69 37.46
C GLY A 220 20.79 -0.26 36.15
N LYS A 221 21.39 -1.20 35.43
CA LYS A 221 21.78 -1.02 34.02
C LYS A 221 20.56 -0.95 33.12
N VAL A 222 19.47 -1.65 33.53
CA VAL A 222 18.19 -1.58 32.90
C VAL A 222 17.14 -1.07 33.89
N THR A 223 16.44 -0.01 33.52
CA THR A 223 15.41 0.59 34.39
C THR A 223 14.13 -0.24 34.35
N ARG A 224 13.56 -0.52 35.52
CA ARG A 224 12.23 -1.13 35.70
C ARG A 224 11.30 -0.14 36.36
N THR A 225 10.02 -0.29 36.06
CA THR A 225 9.01 0.61 36.61
C THR A 225 7.89 -0.21 37.25
N VAL A 226 7.52 0.16 38.47
CA VAL A 226 6.37 -0.41 39.19
C VAL A 226 5.44 0.70 39.67
N ASN A 227 4.14 0.39 39.75
CA ASN A 227 3.15 1.35 40.25
C ASN A 227 3.17 1.40 41.76
N VAL A 228 3.05 2.59 42.35
CA VAL A 228 2.95 2.79 43.79
C VAL A 228 1.47 2.95 44.20
N SER A 229 1.00 2.09 45.07
CA SER A 229 -0.33 2.18 45.69
C SER A 229 -0.26 2.99 46.97
N LYS A 230 -1.18 3.93 47.14
CA LYS A 230 -1.29 4.73 48.37
C LYS A 230 -1.92 3.94 49.52
N ASP A 231 -2.77 2.95 49.21
CA ASP A 231 -3.58 2.22 50.17
C ASP A 231 -2.91 0.97 50.74
N SER A 232 -1.81 0.52 50.11
CA SER A 232 -1.15 -0.73 50.46
C SER A 232 0.36 -0.59 50.53
N PRO A 233 0.90 -0.05 51.64
CA PRO A 233 2.35 0.17 51.79
C PRO A 233 3.18 -1.07 51.58
N THR A 234 2.82 -2.19 52.22
CA THR A 234 3.54 -3.46 52.11
C THR A 234 3.51 -4.02 50.68
N ALA A 235 2.41 -3.79 49.95
CA ALA A 235 2.31 -4.23 48.56
C ALA A 235 3.30 -3.50 47.63
N ASN A 236 3.72 -2.29 47.95
CA ASN A 236 4.73 -1.56 47.19
C ASN A 236 6.11 -2.21 47.32
N ILE A 237 6.45 -2.67 48.53
CA ILE A 237 7.70 -3.44 48.76
C ILE A 237 7.62 -4.78 48.02
N ASN A 238 6.50 -5.50 48.09
CA ASN A 238 6.34 -6.75 47.35
C ASN A 238 6.49 -6.54 45.82
N ARG A 239 5.94 -5.45 45.26
CA ARG A 239 6.13 -5.13 43.83
C ARG A 239 7.58 -4.80 43.49
N LEU A 240 8.27 -4.06 44.34
CA LEU A 240 9.70 -3.77 44.21
C LEU A 240 10.52 -5.06 44.18
N GLU A 241 10.33 -5.91 45.18
CA GLU A 241 11.03 -7.18 45.31
C GLU A 241 10.74 -8.14 44.15
N ASN A 242 9.48 -8.26 43.76
CA ASN A 242 9.07 -9.06 42.61
C ASN A 242 9.67 -8.53 41.28
N ALA A 243 9.76 -7.21 41.12
CA ALA A 243 10.40 -6.62 39.96
C ALA A 243 11.90 -6.91 39.90
N VAL A 244 12.58 -6.92 41.05
CA VAL A 244 14.00 -7.31 41.15
C VAL A 244 14.17 -8.82 40.96
N ALA A 245 13.33 -9.66 41.58
CA ALA A 245 13.37 -11.11 41.37
C ALA A 245 13.10 -11.52 39.91
N GLY A 246 12.24 -10.78 39.22
CA GLY A 246 11.88 -11.02 37.80
C GLY A 246 13.00 -10.68 36.78
N ILE A 247 14.16 -10.14 37.24
CA ILE A 247 15.27 -9.78 36.34
C ILE A 247 15.79 -11.01 35.58
N ALA A 248 15.90 -12.13 36.25
CA ALA A 248 16.39 -13.38 35.67
C ALA A 248 15.46 -13.90 34.55
N ASP A 249 14.14 -13.81 34.77
CA ASP A 249 13.14 -14.20 33.76
C ASP A 249 13.18 -13.26 32.54
N ASP A 250 13.38 -11.97 32.78
CA ASP A 250 13.51 -11.00 31.68
C ASP A 250 14.80 -11.20 30.88
N LEU A 251 15.89 -11.59 31.53
CA LEU A 251 17.12 -12.01 30.86
C LEU A 251 16.88 -13.25 29.97
N ALA A 252 16.17 -14.24 30.49
CA ALA A 252 15.84 -15.45 29.72
C ALA A 252 14.99 -15.09 28.48
N LYS A 253 13.98 -14.23 28.65
CA LYS A 253 13.13 -13.75 27.56
C LYS A 253 13.94 -12.96 26.51
N ALA A 254 14.84 -12.07 26.98
CA ALA A 254 15.68 -11.28 26.07
C ALA A 254 16.62 -12.17 25.23
N ARG A 255 17.20 -13.20 25.83
CA ARG A 255 18.03 -14.21 25.12
C ARG A 255 17.23 -14.98 24.09
N GLN A 256 16.01 -15.41 24.44
CA GLN A 256 15.11 -16.09 23.50
C GLN A 256 14.73 -15.17 22.33
N GLN A 257 14.41 -13.90 22.61
CA GLN A 257 14.09 -12.93 21.56
C GLN A 257 15.28 -12.66 20.63
N LEU A 258 16.51 -12.60 21.18
CA LEU A 258 17.71 -12.47 20.36
C LEU A 258 17.85 -13.65 19.40
N GLY A 259 17.69 -14.88 19.87
CA GLY A 259 17.73 -16.08 19.02
C GLY A 259 16.66 -16.04 17.92
N THR A 260 15.46 -15.54 18.23
CA THR A 260 14.38 -15.38 17.23
C THR A 260 14.77 -14.36 16.16
N VAL A 261 15.36 -13.23 16.55
CA VAL A 261 15.77 -12.19 15.60
C VAL A 261 16.94 -12.67 14.73
N GLU A 262 17.90 -13.40 15.30
CA GLU A 262 19.03 -13.98 14.55
C GLU A 262 18.51 -15.03 13.52
N GLN A 263 17.51 -15.81 13.90
CA GLN A 263 16.86 -16.76 12.97
C GLN A 263 16.09 -16.05 11.87
N GLN A 264 15.38 -14.97 12.19
CA GLN A 264 14.71 -14.13 11.17
C GLN A 264 15.70 -13.54 10.17
N LEU A 265 16.83 -13.04 10.65
CA LEU A 265 17.92 -12.55 9.79
C LEU A 265 18.44 -13.65 8.87
N HIS A 266 18.71 -14.85 9.41
CA HIS A 266 19.15 -15.99 8.61
C HIS A 266 18.14 -16.36 7.52
N ASN A 267 16.87 -16.44 7.86
CA ASN A 267 15.80 -16.74 6.90
C ASN A 267 15.68 -15.65 5.83
N ALA A 268 15.79 -14.38 6.21
CA ALA A 268 15.77 -13.26 5.27
C ALA A 268 16.96 -13.33 4.29
N MET A 269 18.16 -13.69 4.77
CA MET A 269 19.34 -13.88 3.91
C MET A 269 19.18 -15.01 2.89
N ILE A 270 18.42 -16.04 3.22
CA ILE A 270 18.09 -17.12 2.29
C ILE A 270 17.05 -16.66 1.28
N GLU A 271 15.99 -15.97 1.74
CA GLU A 271 14.87 -15.54 0.90
C GLU A 271 15.30 -14.54 -0.18
N VAL A 272 16.16 -13.57 0.18
CA VAL A 272 16.70 -12.57 -0.76
C VAL A 272 17.45 -13.20 -1.95
N LYS A 273 18.02 -14.39 -1.77
CA LYS A 273 18.77 -15.09 -2.83
C LYS A 273 17.88 -15.88 -3.79
N LYS A 274 16.59 -16.04 -3.48
CA LYS A 274 15.69 -16.79 -4.35
C LYS A 274 15.36 -15.97 -5.59
N PRO A 275 15.38 -16.60 -6.78
CA PRO A 275 14.90 -15.97 -7.99
C PRO A 275 13.38 -15.76 -7.92
N TRP A 276 12.89 -14.78 -8.65
CA TRP A 276 11.46 -14.56 -8.76
C TRP A 276 10.76 -15.78 -9.41
N PRO A 277 9.72 -16.38 -8.79
CA PRO A 277 9.16 -17.65 -9.26
C PRO A 277 8.54 -17.60 -10.66
N GLN A 278 8.04 -16.43 -11.08
CA GLN A 278 7.35 -16.25 -12.37
C GLN A 278 8.26 -15.67 -13.47
N GLU A 279 9.58 -15.67 -13.30
CA GLU A 279 10.53 -15.14 -14.29
C GLU A 279 10.43 -15.87 -15.62
N GLN A 280 10.30 -17.20 -15.57
CA GLN A 280 10.17 -18.02 -16.76
C GLN A 280 8.86 -17.75 -17.50
N GLU A 281 7.73 -17.66 -16.78
CA GLU A 281 6.43 -17.33 -17.37
C GLU A 281 6.44 -15.97 -18.08
N LEU A 282 7.06 -14.96 -17.45
CA LEU A 282 7.20 -13.63 -18.07
C LEU A 282 8.04 -13.71 -19.34
N SER A 283 9.15 -14.45 -19.31
CA SER A 283 10.03 -14.63 -20.47
C SER A 283 9.32 -15.30 -21.63
N GLU A 284 8.58 -16.39 -21.39
CA GLU A 284 7.81 -17.10 -22.41
C GLU A 284 6.72 -16.22 -23.04
N LYS A 285 5.97 -15.47 -22.21
CA LYS A 285 4.93 -14.56 -22.69
C LYS A 285 5.53 -13.40 -23.51
N LEU A 286 6.69 -12.87 -23.11
CA LEU A 286 7.38 -11.82 -23.86
C LEU A 286 7.88 -12.34 -25.21
N ALA A 287 8.44 -13.57 -25.28
CA ALA A 287 8.85 -14.20 -26.52
C ALA A 287 7.64 -14.36 -27.46
N ARG A 288 6.52 -14.89 -26.95
CA ARG A 288 5.29 -15.07 -27.73
C ARG A 288 4.72 -13.74 -28.23
N LEU A 289 4.74 -12.70 -27.41
CA LEU A 289 4.32 -11.36 -27.79
C LEU A 289 5.17 -10.80 -28.95
N SER A 290 6.48 -11.03 -28.88
CA SER A 290 7.42 -10.63 -29.96
C SER A 290 7.11 -11.34 -31.28
N GLU A 291 6.81 -12.65 -31.23
CA GLU A 291 6.40 -13.42 -32.42
C GLU A 291 5.10 -12.89 -33.03
N LEU A 292 4.09 -12.63 -32.19
CA LEU A 292 2.81 -12.08 -32.64
C LEU A 292 2.97 -10.69 -33.26
N ASN A 293 3.78 -9.83 -32.69
CA ASN A 293 4.08 -8.52 -33.28
C ASN A 293 4.69 -8.65 -34.67
N ARG A 294 5.68 -9.53 -34.85
CA ARG A 294 6.29 -9.78 -36.16
C ARG A 294 5.27 -10.35 -37.17
N ALA A 295 4.39 -11.26 -36.72
CA ALA A 295 3.37 -11.85 -37.59
C ALA A 295 2.34 -10.80 -38.04
N LEU A 296 1.94 -9.88 -37.16
CA LEU A 296 1.02 -8.81 -37.45
C LEU A 296 1.62 -7.74 -38.37
N ASP A 297 2.88 -7.36 -38.15
CA ASP A 297 3.61 -6.42 -39.01
C ASP A 297 3.79 -6.97 -40.44
N ASN A 298 4.20 -8.22 -40.57
CA ASN A 298 4.29 -8.90 -41.88
C ASN A 298 2.94 -9.06 -42.59
N GLY A 299 1.82 -9.19 -41.81
CA GLY A 299 0.45 -9.23 -42.33
C GLY A 299 0.01 -7.88 -42.85
N ALA A 300 0.30 -6.80 -42.14
CA ALA A 300 -0.01 -5.43 -42.52
C ALA A 300 0.74 -4.99 -43.79
N GLU A 301 2.00 -5.38 -43.97
CA GLU A 301 2.76 -5.11 -45.21
C GLU A 301 2.18 -5.83 -46.42
N LYS A 302 1.70 -7.07 -46.26
CA LYS A 302 1.06 -7.81 -47.37
C LYS A 302 -0.34 -7.24 -47.74
N GLU A 303 -1.10 -6.73 -46.78
CA GLU A 303 -2.38 -6.06 -47.09
C GLU A 303 -2.15 -4.66 -47.68
N GLY A 304 -1.15 -3.92 -47.20
CA GLY A 304 -0.77 -2.62 -47.76
C GLY A 304 -0.30 -2.71 -49.20
N ARG A 305 0.40 -3.80 -49.60
CA ARG A 305 0.79 -4.05 -50.99
C ARG A 305 -0.42 -4.41 -51.86
N LYS A 306 -1.34 -5.26 -51.37
CA LYS A 306 -2.55 -5.58 -52.12
C LYS A 306 -3.47 -4.37 -52.35
N THR A 307 -3.55 -3.46 -51.40
CA THR A 307 -4.34 -2.23 -51.56
C THR A 307 -3.66 -1.23 -52.47
N SER A 308 -2.33 -1.13 -52.51
CA SER A 308 -1.61 -0.28 -53.45
C SER A 308 -1.71 -0.79 -54.92
N ASP A 309 -1.70 -2.10 -55.12
CA ASP A 309 -1.87 -2.70 -56.43
C ASP A 309 -3.31 -2.55 -56.98
N ILE A 310 -4.35 -2.58 -56.10
CA ILE A 310 -5.74 -2.36 -56.49
C ILE A 310 -5.96 -0.87 -56.77
N VAL A 311 -5.32 0.05 -56.06
CA VAL A 311 -5.42 1.50 -56.26
C VAL A 311 -4.70 1.93 -57.53
N ALA A 312 -3.54 1.27 -57.87
CA ALA A 312 -2.77 1.58 -59.09
C ALA A 312 -3.56 1.20 -60.38
N ASN A 313 -4.44 0.21 -60.35
CA ASN A 313 -5.24 -0.20 -61.53
C ASN A 313 -6.61 0.52 -61.64
N ALA A 314 -7.02 1.34 -60.68
CA ALA A 314 -8.29 2.02 -60.67
C ALA A 314 -8.28 3.50 -61.07
N ASP A 315 -7.10 4.08 -61.36
CA ASP A 315 -6.92 5.53 -61.47
C ASP A 315 -6.57 6.00 -62.90
N THR A 316 -7.21 5.47 -63.93
CA THR A 316 -7.04 5.98 -65.29
C THR A 316 -8.23 6.76 -65.84
N ASP A 317 -9.36 6.95 -65.13
CA ASP A 317 -10.46 7.69 -65.72
C ASP A 317 -11.44 8.40 -64.77
N ARG A 318 -10.88 9.21 -63.83
CA ARG A 318 -11.71 10.18 -63.08
C ARG A 318 -11.01 11.49 -62.84
N PRO A 319 -11.64 12.65 -63.17
CA PRO A 319 -11.05 13.96 -62.89
C PRO A 319 -10.81 14.14 -61.38
N ARG A 320 -9.56 14.35 -60.99
CA ARG A 320 -9.12 14.58 -59.59
C ARG A 320 -9.88 15.76 -59.00
N LYS A 321 -10.66 15.54 -57.97
CA LYS A 321 -11.22 16.62 -57.16
C LYS A 321 -10.08 17.37 -56.48
N PRO A 322 -10.06 18.72 -56.55
CA PRO A 322 -8.97 19.51 -55.99
C PRO A 322 -8.82 19.25 -54.48
N SER A 323 -7.56 19.10 -54.05
CA SER A 323 -7.18 18.88 -52.65
C SER A 323 -7.74 20.02 -51.76
N ILE A 324 -8.00 19.73 -50.48
CA ILE A 324 -8.40 20.74 -49.47
C ILE A 324 -7.39 21.90 -49.44
N ARG A 325 -6.10 21.62 -49.63
CA ARG A 325 -5.04 22.67 -49.77
C ARG A 325 -5.23 23.57 -51.02
N ASP A 326 -5.64 22.98 -52.14
CA ASP A 326 -5.86 23.74 -53.38
C ASP A 326 -7.13 24.60 -53.27
N ARG A 327 -8.15 24.08 -52.58
CA ARG A 327 -9.37 24.85 -52.25
C ARG A 327 -9.08 26.01 -51.30
N LEU A 328 -8.21 25.83 -50.31
CA LEU A 328 -7.79 26.86 -49.36
C LEU A 328 -6.94 27.94 -50.07
N ARG A 329 -6.02 27.57 -50.98
CA ARG A 329 -5.24 28.48 -51.77
C ARG A 329 -6.14 29.30 -52.72
N ALA A 330 -7.10 28.65 -53.38
CA ALA A 330 -8.06 29.34 -54.25
C ALA A 330 -8.99 30.30 -53.47
N ALA A 331 -9.37 29.96 -52.25
CA ALA A 331 -10.15 30.81 -51.37
C ALA A 331 -9.33 32.04 -50.90
N GLN A 332 -8.06 31.84 -50.53
CA GLN A 332 -7.15 32.91 -50.15
C GLN A 332 -6.84 33.86 -51.33
N ALA A 333 -6.66 33.35 -52.56
CA ALA A 333 -6.48 34.15 -53.74
C ALA A 333 -7.73 35.00 -54.04
N ARG A 334 -8.93 34.50 -53.87
CA ARG A 334 -10.19 35.24 -54.05
C ARG A 334 -10.39 36.30 -52.96
N SER A 335 -9.97 36.08 -51.74
CA SER A 335 -10.03 37.10 -50.68
C SER A 335 -9.01 38.21 -50.89
N ALA A 336 -7.82 37.92 -51.42
CA ALA A 336 -6.80 38.89 -51.74
C ALA A 336 -7.21 39.82 -52.91
N GLN A 337 -7.99 39.33 -53.87
CA GLN A 337 -8.55 40.15 -54.96
C GLN A 337 -9.71 41.07 -54.52
N ARG A 338 -10.37 40.78 -53.41
CA ARG A 338 -11.47 41.61 -52.85
C ARG A 338 -11.01 42.76 -51.95
N THR A 339 -9.76 42.82 -51.59
CA THR A 339 -9.22 43.84 -50.68
C THR A 339 -8.33 44.89 -51.36
N ALA A 340 -8.36 45.05 -52.70
CA ALA A 340 -7.76 46.12 -53.35
C ALA A 340 -8.73 47.37 -53.39
N PRO A 341 -8.48 48.41 -52.59
CA PRO A 341 -9.33 49.61 -52.68
C PRO A 341 -9.04 50.35 -53.98
N ASP A 342 -10.12 50.59 -54.76
CA ASP A 342 -10.12 51.48 -55.93
C ASP A 342 -9.80 52.93 -55.51
N ARG A 343 -8.58 53.37 -55.84
CA ARG A 343 -8.03 54.71 -55.53
C ARG A 343 -8.02 55.54 -56.77
N THR A 344 -9.20 55.85 -57.36
CA THR A 344 -9.33 56.89 -58.31
C THR A 344 -10.78 57.37 -58.35
N GLN A 345 -10.91 58.69 -58.11
CA GLN A 345 -12.06 59.56 -58.20
C GLN A 345 -12.62 60.06 -56.88
N HIS A 346 -12.11 61.20 -56.43
CA HIS A 346 -12.89 62.40 -56.16
C HIS A 346 -11.96 63.59 -55.79
N ARG A 347 -11.58 64.32 -56.75
CA ARG A 347 -11.10 65.72 -56.60
C ARG A 347 -11.85 66.53 -57.59
N LYS A 348 -12.91 67.23 -57.21
CA LYS A 348 -13.38 68.49 -57.69
C LYS A 348 -14.76 68.84 -57.12
N HIS A 349 -14.86 70.16 -56.77
CA HIS A 349 -16.02 70.88 -56.28
C HIS A 349 -16.34 70.72 -54.78
N ASP A 350 -16.22 71.77 -53.97
CA ASP A 350 -16.79 73.09 -54.17
C ASP A 350 -16.04 74.13 -53.36
N GLN A 351 -15.73 75.23 -54.03
CA GLN A 351 -15.61 76.58 -53.47
C GLN A 351 -16.97 77.26 -53.65
N SER A 352 -17.37 78.01 -52.62
CA SER A 352 -18.33 79.10 -52.53
C SER A 352 -19.54 78.82 -51.63
N LEU A 353 -19.58 79.34 -50.52
CA LEU A 353 -20.27 80.49 -49.87
C LEU A 353 -20.20 80.29 -48.34
#